data_d94156a80d3ecae8f1c9c3bda1b8ce35
#
_entry.id   d94156a80d3ecae8f1c9c3bda1b8ce35
#
_cell.length_a   1.000
_cell.length_b   1.000
_cell.length_c   1.000
_cell.angle_alpha   90.00
_cell.angle_beta   90.00
_cell.angle_gamma   90.00
#
_symmetry.space_group_name_H-M   'P 1'
#
loop_
_entity.id
_entity.type
_entity.pdbx_description
1 polymer ?
#
loop_
_entity_poly.entity_id
_entity_poly.type
_entity_poly.pdbx_seq_one_letter_code
_entity_poly.pdbx_strand_id
1 'polypeptide(L)'
;MIKLGDFVGQMHPDKTMLLKKGIVVESLSDSYVVQWLSFNKLFWMEFKGEVFAELNKRYLLTRMSYHRNNREADIVILSKAGENGVGQA
;
A
#
# COMPACT_ATOMS: atom_id res chain seq x y z
N MET A 1 -1.26 -2.85 15.01
CA MET A 1 -0.12 -1.99 14.66
C MET A 1 0.58 -2.52 13.43
N ILE A 2 0.92 -1.65 12.51
CA ILE A 2 1.59 -2.04 11.26
C ILE A 2 3.03 -2.44 11.54
N LYS A 3 3.44 -3.63 11.08
CA LYS A 3 4.74 -4.23 11.35
C LYS A 3 5.43 -4.67 10.07
N LEU A 4 6.73 -4.87 10.18
CA LEU A 4 7.53 -5.43 9.09
C LEU A 4 6.90 -6.73 8.58
N GLY A 5 6.74 -6.82 7.26
CA GLY A 5 6.17 -7.99 6.61
C GLY A 5 4.66 -7.98 6.45
N ASP A 6 3.97 -7.02 7.08
CA ASP A 6 2.53 -6.91 6.90
C ASP A 6 2.20 -6.57 5.46
N PHE A 7 1.14 -7.22 4.94
CA PHE A 7 0.58 -6.88 3.64
C PHE A 7 -0.47 -5.80 3.86
N VAL A 8 -0.30 -4.66 3.19
CA VAL A 8 -1.14 -3.49 3.45
C VAL A 8 -1.74 -2.96 2.16
N GLY A 9 -2.79 -2.17 2.31
CA GLY A 9 -3.43 -1.48 1.21
C GLY A 9 -3.62 -0.02 1.53
N GLN A 10 -3.65 0.81 0.49
CA GLN A 10 -4.04 2.20 0.62
C GLN A 10 -5.46 2.36 0.09
N MET A 11 -6.35 2.81 0.97
CA MET A 11 -7.74 3.02 0.62
C MET A 11 -7.95 4.38 -0.05
N HIS A 12 -8.94 4.44 -0.91
CA HIS A 12 -9.48 5.74 -1.35
C HIS A 12 -10.03 6.47 -0.11
N PRO A 13 -9.96 7.83 -0.07
CA PRO A 13 -10.49 8.57 1.09
C PRO A 13 -11.93 8.27 1.43
N ASP A 14 -12.76 7.90 0.46
CA ASP A 14 -14.16 7.54 0.70
C ASP A 14 -14.34 6.09 1.24
N LYS A 15 -13.24 5.36 1.41
CA LYS A 15 -13.23 3.99 1.94
C LYS A 15 -13.95 2.96 1.06
N THR A 16 -14.17 3.26 -0.21
CA THR A 16 -14.90 2.36 -1.11
C THR A 16 -14.02 1.40 -1.88
N MET A 17 -12.73 1.71 -2.07
CA MET A 17 -11.85 0.87 -2.86
C MET A 17 -10.40 1.00 -2.42
N LEU A 18 -9.62 -0.02 -2.73
CA LEU A 18 -8.16 0.01 -2.56
C LEU A 18 -7.52 0.65 -3.78
N LEU A 19 -6.63 1.60 -3.55
CA LEU A 19 -5.86 2.25 -4.62
C LEU A 19 -4.58 1.51 -4.92
N LYS A 20 -3.90 1.01 -3.88
CA LYS A 20 -2.63 0.30 -4.01
C LYS A 20 -2.55 -0.82 -2.97
N LYS A 21 -1.70 -1.81 -3.25
CA LYS A 21 -1.38 -2.89 -2.31
C LYS A 21 0.14 -3.04 -2.25
N GLY A 22 0.64 -3.32 -1.07
CA GLY A 22 2.07 -3.45 -0.89
C GLY A 22 2.45 -4.19 0.38
N ILE A 23 3.74 -4.23 0.65
CA ILE A 23 4.28 -4.91 1.82
C ILE A 23 5.16 -3.95 2.62
N VAL A 24 5.08 -4.05 3.94
CA VAL A 24 5.92 -3.25 4.83
C VAL A 24 7.33 -3.83 4.81
N VAL A 25 8.28 -3.05 4.33
CA VAL A 25 9.68 -3.47 4.18
C VAL A 25 10.60 -2.89 5.23
N GLU A 26 10.11 -1.93 6.01
CA GLU A 26 10.86 -1.34 7.11
C GLU A 26 9.88 -0.84 8.16
N SER A 27 10.21 -1.04 9.43
CA SER A 27 9.35 -0.63 10.54
C SER A 27 10.19 0.07 11.59
N LEU A 28 9.90 1.34 11.82
CA LEU A 28 10.56 2.19 12.81
C LEU A 28 9.57 2.56 13.91
N SER A 29 10.07 3.21 14.97
CA SER A 29 9.21 3.56 16.11
C SER A 29 8.08 4.53 15.72
N ASP A 30 8.36 5.48 14.83
CA ASP A 30 7.41 6.54 14.46
C ASP A 30 6.94 6.46 13.01
N SER A 31 7.49 5.55 12.22
CA SER A 31 7.18 5.45 10.80
C SER A 31 7.38 4.04 10.28
N TYR A 32 6.92 3.79 9.08
CA TYR A 32 7.15 2.54 8.38
C TYR A 32 7.25 2.80 6.88
N VAL A 33 7.89 1.89 6.17
CA VAL A 33 8.09 2.02 4.73
C VAL A 33 7.34 0.90 4.04
N VAL A 34 6.57 1.26 3.03
CA VAL A 34 5.80 0.30 2.22
C VAL A 34 6.39 0.25 0.83
N GLN A 35 6.65 -0.96 0.35
CA GLN A 35 6.95 -1.20 -1.05
C GLN A 35 5.63 -1.52 -1.73
N TRP A 36 5.16 -0.61 -2.57
CA TRP A 36 3.93 -0.83 -3.33
C TRP A 36 4.18 -1.84 -4.44
N LEU A 37 3.32 -2.85 -4.54
CA LEU A 37 3.47 -3.97 -5.46
C LEU A 37 2.45 -3.97 -6.58
N SER A 38 1.30 -3.35 -6.33
CA SER A 38 0.25 -3.25 -7.35
C SER A 38 -0.62 -2.02 -7.07
N PHE A 39 -1.34 -1.59 -8.09
CA PHE A 39 -2.27 -0.46 -7.95
C PHE A 39 -3.54 -0.78 -8.73
N ASN A 40 -4.63 -0.09 -8.38
CA ASN A 40 -5.91 -0.24 -9.06
C ASN A 40 -5.86 0.47 -10.41
N LYS A 41 -5.56 -0.28 -11.46
CA LYS A 41 -5.39 0.27 -12.79
C LYS A 41 -6.65 0.98 -13.30
N LEU A 42 -7.81 0.41 -13.01
CA LEU A 42 -9.08 1.00 -13.47
C LEU A 42 -9.29 2.38 -12.86
N PHE A 43 -9.01 2.54 -11.56
CA PHE A 43 -9.12 3.83 -10.92
C PHE A 43 -8.22 4.87 -11.58
N TRP A 44 -6.95 4.51 -11.80
CA TRP A 44 -6.00 5.46 -12.37
C TRP A 44 -6.30 5.78 -13.83
N MET A 45 -6.85 4.83 -14.59
CA MET A 45 -7.27 5.08 -15.95
C MET A 45 -8.46 6.03 -16.00
N GLU A 46 -9.45 5.82 -15.14
CA GLU A 46 -10.64 6.69 -15.10
C GLU A 46 -10.31 8.08 -14.59
N PHE A 47 -9.46 8.17 -13.57
CA PHE A 47 -9.16 9.44 -12.92
C PHE A 47 -8.12 10.25 -13.67
N LYS A 48 -7.05 9.63 -14.13
CA LYS A 48 -5.91 10.29 -14.77
C LYS A 48 -5.70 9.92 -16.22
N GLY A 49 -6.40 8.91 -16.70
CA GLY A 49 -6.25 8.42 -18.07
C GLY A 49 -5.21 7.31 -18.20
N GLU A 50 -5.35 6.55 -19.27
CA GLU A 50 -4.48 5.40 -19.53
C GLU A 50 -3.02 5.79 -19.69
N VAL A 51 -2.78 6.90 -20.39
CA VAL A 51 -1.41 7.40 -20.60
C VAL A 51 -0.73 7.69 -19.27
N PHE A 52 -1.45 8.32 -18.34
CA PHE A 52 -0.90 8.58 -17.01
C PHE A 52 -0.54 7.28 -16.30
N ALA A 53 -1.45 6.30 -16.32
CA ALA A 53 -1.23 5.03 -15.64
C ALA A 53 0.00 4.31 -16.19
N GLU A 54 0.19 4.29 -17.49
CA GLU A 54 1.34 3.64 -18.10
C GLU A 54 2.65 4.39 -17.84
N LEU A 55 2.65 5.71 -18.02
CA LEU A 55 3.87 6.51 -17.84
C LEU A 55 4.31 6.59 -16.39
N ASN A 56 3.37 6.49 -15.45
CA ASN A 56 3.65 6.63 -14.03
C ASN A 56 3.66 5.31 -13.27
N LYS A 57 3.67 4.20 -13.99
CA LYS A 57 3.68 2.86 -13.39
C LYS A 57 4.76 2.71 -12.32
N ARG A 58 6.00 3.15 -12.61
CA ARG A 58 7.10 3.07 -11.64
C ARG A 58 6.82 3.91 -10.40
N TYR A 59 6.31 5.12 -10.60
CA TYR A 59 5.97 6.00 -9.48
C TYR A 59 4.91 5.36 -8.57
N LEU A 60 3.88 4.78 -9.18
CA LEU A 60 2.81 4.14 -8.42
C LEU A 60 3.29 2.91 -7.65
N LEU A 61 4.35 2.26 -8.12
CA LEU A 61 4.91 1.05 -7.50
C LEU A 61 6.19 1.35 -6.73
N THR A 62 6.39 2.58 -6.26
CA THR A 62 7.58 2.96 -5.51
C THR A 62 7.51 2.52 -4.05
N ARG A 63 8.61 2.75 -3.36
CA ARG A 63 8.72 2.59 -1.92
C ARG A 63 8.46 3.94 -1.27
N MET A 64 7.54 3.97 -0.29
CA MET A 64 7.16 5.21 0.37
C MET A 64 7.12 5.04 1.88
N SER A 65 7.54 6.11 2.58
CA SER A 65 7.54 6.16 4.03
C SER A 65 6.27 6.84 4.53
N TYR A 66 5.69 6.31 5.61
CA TYR A 66 4.49 6.85 6.24
C TYR A 66 4.71 7.01 7.73
N HIS A 67 4.37 8.17 8.24
CA HIS A 67 4.38 8.41 9.68
C HIS A 67 3.20 7.64 10.31
N ARG A 68 3.44 7.02 11.48
CA ARG A 68 2.39 6.20 12.12
C ARG A 68 1.18 7.00 12.54
N ASN A 69 1.35 8.30 12.76
CA ASN A 69 0.23 9.18 13.11
C ASN A 69 -0.53 9.73 11.90
N ASN A 70 -0.08 9.42 10.69
CA ASN A 70 -0.70 9.96 9.49
C ASN A 70 -1.92 9.12 9.10
N ARG A 71 -3.09 9.54 9.58
CA ARG A 71 -4.35 8.87 9.26
C ARG A 71 -4.85 9.19 7.85
N GLU A 72 -4.37 10.29 7.27
CA GLU A 72 -4.77 10.68 5.92
C GLU A 72 -4.21 9.73 4.86
N ALA A 73 -3.17 8.99 5.18
CA ALA A 73 -2.61 8.01 4.26
C ALA A 73 -3.57 6.86 3.98
N ASP A 74 -4.53 6.61 4.86
CA ASP A 74 -5.55 5.56 4.72
C ASP A 74 -4.96 4.17 4.48
N ILE A 75 -3.89 3.84 5.22
CA ILE A 75 -3.24 2.54 5.13
C ILE A 75 -3.96 1.55 6.03
N VAL A 76 -4.34 0.41 5.46
CA VAL A 76 -5.03 -0.65 6.19
C VAL A 76 -4.24 -1.95 6.08
N ILE A 77 -4.32 -2.79 7.12
CA ILE A 77 -3.67 -4.10 7.11
C ILE A 77 -4.60 -5.08 6.40
N LEU A 78 -4.09 -5.70 5.34
CA LEU A 78 -4.83 -6.72 4.60
C LEU A 78 -4.51 -8.12 5.12
N SER A 79 -3.26 -8.34 5.53
CA SER A 79 -2.82 -9.60 6.10
C SER A 79 -1.59 -9.34 6.97
N LYS A 80 -1.59 -9.84 8.20
CA LYS A 80 -0.48 -9.63 9.12
C LYS A 80 0.68 -10.57 8.82
N ALA A 81 1.89 -10.05 9.05
CA ALA A 81 3.09 -10.87 8.96
C ALA A 81 2.98 -12.06 9.91
N GLY A 82 3.35 -13.23 9.42
CA GLY A 82 3.30 -14.47 10.20
C GLY A 82 1.99 -15.21 10.16
N GLU A 83 0.87 -14.56 9.88
CA GLU A 83 -0.42 -15.24 9.81
C GLU A 83 -0.48 -16.20 8.62
N ASN A 84 -0.08 -15.71 7.45
CA ASN A 84 -0.04 -16.56 6.26
C ASN A 84 1.19 -17.45 6.24
N GLY A 85 2.33 -16.91 6.69
CA GLY A 85 3.58 -17.65 6.72
C GLY A 85 3.52 -18.85 7.65
N VAL A 86 2.88 -18.70 8.78
CA VAL A 86 2.73 -19.79 9.74
C VAL A 86 1.92 -20.93 9.14
N GLY A 87 0.90 -20.61 8.38
CA GLY A 87 0.09 -21.63 7.73
C GLY A 87 0.85 -22.44 6.69
N GLN A 88 1.96 -21.91 6.19
CA GLN A 88 2.77 -22.60 5.20
C GLN A 88 4.00 -23.26 5.79
N ALA A 89 4.26 -22.97 7.02
CA ALA A 89 5.42 -23.57 7.66
C ALA A 89 5.31 -25.07 7.78
#